data_a1fc74a58b7c767f110f0d05da5b6fb0
#
_entry.id   a1fc74a58b7c767f110f0d05da5b6fb0
#
_cell.length_a   1.000
_cell.length_b   1.000
_cell.length_c   1.000
_cell.angle_alpha   90.00
_cell.angle_beta   90.00
_cell.angle_gamma   90.00
#
_symmetry.space_group_name_H-M   'P 1'
#
loop_
_entity.id
_entity.type
_entity.pdbx_description
1 polymer ?
#
loop_
_entity_poly.entity_id
_entity_poly.type
_entity_poly.pdbx_seq_one_letter_code
_entity_poly.pdbx_strand_id
1 'polypeptide(L)' 'MKDIKMVYSTEFCKTVIQFSNEENYKNKREHYVELAKAENSVKCYVEFINNEGEYTKQIIFER' A
#
# COMPACT_ATOMS: atom_id res chain seq x y z
N MET A 1 -1.88 -11.68 -7.67
CA MET A 1 -2.25 -10.80 -6.53
C MET A 1 -3.70 -10.39 -6.63
N LYS A 2 -4.43 -10.46 -5.53
CA LYS A 2 -5.84 -10.04 -5.43
C LYS A 2 -6.01 -9.13 -4.23
N ASP A 3 -7.07 -8.32 -4.27
CA ASP A 3 -7.45 -7.44 -3.15
C ASP A 3 -6.29 -6.59 -2.66
N ILE A 4 -5.60 -5.95 -3.59
CA ILE A 4 -4.39 -5.20 -3.31
C ILE A 4 -4.74 -3.85 -2.71
N LYS A 5 -4.22 -3.59 -1.51
CA LYS A 5 -4.43 -2.33 -0.80
C LYS A 5 -3.10 -1.79 -0.33
N MET A 6 -2.89 -0.50 -0.52
CA MET A 6 -1.76 0.20 0.09
C MET A 6 -2.32 1.01 1.26
N VAL A 7 -1.66 0.90 2.39
CA VAL A 7 -2.06 1.61 3.61
C VAL A 7 -0.92 2.47 4.07
N TYR A 8 -1.18 3.74 4.30
CA TYR A 8 -0.19 4.61 4.92
C TYR A 8 -0.85 5.47 6.00
N SER A 9 -0.09 5.77 7.03
CA SER A 9 -0.65 6.44 8.20
C SER A 9 0.33 7.43 8.81
N THR A 10 -0.25 8.52 9.30
CA THR A 10 0.41 9.45 10.21
C THR A 10 -0.01 9.08 11.62
N GLU A 11 0.34 9.91 12.62
CA GLU A 11 -0.13 9.71 14.00
C GLU A 11 -1.64 9.86 14.13
N PHE A 12 -2.26 10.59 13.23
CA PHE A 12 -3.67 10.99 13.36
C PHE A 12 -4.59 10.41 12.31
N CYS A 13 -4.05 10.03 11.15
CA CYS A 13 -4.85 9.61 10.01
C CYS A 13 -4.31 8.33 9.39
N LYS A 14 -5.21 7.52 8.86
CA LYS A 14 -4.89 6.33 8.12
C LYS A 14 -5.57 6.41 6.75
N THR A 15 -4.82 6.19 5.69
CA THR A 15 -5.32 6.21 4.31
C THR A 15 -5.17 4.83 3.70
N VAL A 16 -6.24 4.36 3.06
CA VAL A 16 -6.25 3.06 2.38
C VAL A 16 -6.57 3.30 0.91
N ILE A 17 -5.70 2.80 0.04
CA ILE A 17 -5.88 2.87 -1.42
C ILE A 17 -6.09 1.45 -1.91
N GLN A 18 -7.25 1.19 -2.51
CA GLN A 18 -7.52 -0.10 -3.11
C GLN A 18 -7.25 -0.04 -4.61
N PHE A 19 -6.50 -1.01 -5.12
CA PHE A 19 -6.16 -1.10 -6.54
C PHE A 19 -7.09 -2.09 -7.23
N SER A 20 -7.48 -1.77 -8.47
CA SER A 20 -8.41 -2.59 -9.22
C SER A 20 -7.81 -3.93 -9.67
N ASN A 21 -6.50 -3.96 -9.90
CA ASN A 21 -5.78 -5.18 -10.31
C ASN A 21 -4.28 -4.97 -10.12
N GLU A 22 -3.50 -6.02 -10.38
CA GLU A 22 -2.06 -6.01 -10.22
C GLU A 22 -1.37 -5.00 -11.14
N GLU A 23 -1.83 -4.89 -12.38
CA GLU A 23 -1.26 -3.93 -13.32
C GLU A 23 -1.48 -2.50 -12.84
N ASN A 24 -2.67 -2.18 -12.38
CA ASN A 24 -2.99 -0.88 -11.81
C ASN A 24 -2.09 -0.57 -10.61
N TYR A 25 -1.89 -1.55 -9.74
CA TYR A 25 -0.99 -1.43 -8.60
C TYR A 25 0.44 -1.12 -9.05
N LYS A 26 0.97 -1.90 -9.98
CA LYS A 26 2.34 -1.70 -10.47
C LYS A 26 2.53 -0.32 -11.10
N ASN A 27 1.54 0.14 -11.85
CA ASN A 27 1.62 1.44 -12.52
C ASN A 27 1.53 2.63 -11.56
N LYS A 28 0.82 2.49 -10.45
CA LYS A 28 0.55 3.61 -9.55
C LYS A 28 1.27 3.53 -8.21
N ARG A 29 1.95 2.44 -7.92
CA ARG A 29 2.61 2.20 -6.65
C ARG A 29 3.54 3.34 -6.26
N GLU A 30 4.43 3.72 -7.15
CA GLU A 30 5.41 4.75 -6.88
C GLU A 30 4.77 6.09 -6.57
N HIS A 31 3.73 6.45 -7.29
CA HIS A 31 2.98 7.68 -7.06
C HIS A 31 2.44 7.74 -5.63
N TYR A 32 1.80 6.66 -5.17
CA TYR A 32 1.23 6.64 -3.83
C TYR A 32 2.27 6.53 -2.72
N VAL A 33 3.39 5.87 -2.98
CA VAL A 33 4.51 5.85 -2.03
C VAL A 33 5.07 7.26 -1.84
N GLU A 34 5.25 8.01 -2.93
CA GLU A 34 5.73 9.39 -2.85
C GLU A 34 4.71 10.28 -2.16
N LEU A 35 3.43 10.07 -2.40
CA LEU A 35 2.36 10.80 -1.73
C LEU A 35 2.37 10.54 -0.22
N ALA A 36 2.55 9.29 0.18
CA ALA A 36 2.65 8.91 1.58
C ALA A 36 3.82 9.62 2.27
N LYS A 37 4.95 9.70 1.59
CA LYS A 37 6.13 10.41 2.10
C LYS A 37 5.86 11.91 2.23
N ALA A 38 5.20 12.50 1.23
CA ALA A 38 4.87 13.91 1.23
C ALA A 38 3.90 14.29 2.36
N GLU A 39 3.06 13.36 2.78
CA GLU A 39 2.14 13.55 3.88
C GLU A 39 2.74 13.23 5.25
N ASN A 40 4.06 13.01 5.30
CA ASN A 40 4.79 12.68 6.53
C ASN A 40 4.29 11.42 7.22
N SER A 41 3.89 10.43 6.44
CA SER A 41 3.46 9.15 6.98
C SER A 41 4.60 8.46 7.72
N VAL A 42 4.29 7.83 8.83
CA VAL A 42 5.26 7.09 9.62
C VAL A 42 5.35 5.63 9.19
N LYS A 43 4.36 5.15 8.49
CA LYS A 43 4.30 3.76 8.03
C LYS A 43 3.56 3.68 6.71
N CYS A 44 4.07 2.83 5.82
CA CYS A 44 3.42 2.53 4.56
C CYS A 44 3.63 1.04 4.25
N TYR A 45 2.57 0.33 3.97
CA TYR A 45 2.65 -1.08 3.61
C TYR A 45 1.62 -1.41 2.55
N VAL A 46 1.81 -2.55 1.88
CA VAL A 46 0.83 -3.11 0.95
C VAL A 46 0.38 -4.46 1.48
N GLU A 47 -0.90 -4.75 1.35
CA GLU A 47 -1.45 -6.04 1.70
C GLU A 47 -2.24 -6.58 0.52
N PHE A 48 -2.21 -7.89 0.33
CA PHE A 48 -2.86 -8.54 -0.81
C PHE A 48 -3.02 -10.03 -0.53
N ILE A 49 -3.80 -10.67 -1.38
CA ILE A 49 -3.90 -12.14 -1.42
C ILE A 49 -2.98 -12.61 -2.54
N ASN A 50 -2.02 -13.47 -2.22
CA ASN A 50 -1.07 -13.96 -3.22
C ASN A 50 -1.70 -15.04 -4.11
N ASN A 51 -0.94 -15.55 -5.08
CA ASN A 51 -1.43 -16.54 -6.03
C ASN A 51 -1.81 -17.87 -5.39
N GLU A 52 -1.37 -18.11 -4.16
CA GLU A 52 -1.71 -19.31 -3.39
C GLU A 52 -2.92 -19.10 -2.49
N GLY A 53 -3.54 -17.94 -2.56
CA GLY A 53 -4.71 -17.61 -1.76
C GLY A 53 -4.40 -17.19 -0.33
N GLU A 54 -3.15 -16.82 -0.05
CA GLU A 54 -2.71 -16.44 1.29
C GLU A 54 -2.61 -14.93 1.42
N TYR A 55 -3.04 -14.42 2.57
CA TYR A 55 -2.84 -13.02 2.92
C TYR A 55 -1.35 -12.72 3.08
N THR A 56 -0.90 -11.65 2.45
CA THR A 56 0.49 -11.23 2.49
C THR A 56 0.56 -9.73 2.79
N LYS A 57 1.50 -9.35 3.63
CA LYS A 57 1.74 -7.95 3.98
C LYS A 57 3.21 -7.64 3.77
N GLN A 58 3.49 -6.57 3.03
CA GLN A 58 4.86 -6.12 2.77
C GLN A 58 5.02 -4.68 3.24
N ILE A 59 5.97 -4.44 4.13
CA ILE A 59 6.26 -3.10 4.62
C ILE A 59 7.08 -2.39 3.54
N ILE A 60 6.61 -1.22 3.10
CA ILE A 60 7.32 -0.39 2.14
C ILE A 60 8.28 0.53 2.87
N PHE A 61 7.80 1.24 3.89
CA PHE A 61 8.67 1.96 4.79
C PHE A 61 8.01 2.10 6.16
N GLU A 62 8.84 2.28 7.17
CA GLU A 62 8.41 2.49 8.55
C GLU A 62 9.45 3.39 9.20
N ARG A 63 9.00 4.46 9.81
CA ARG A 63 9.88 5.43 10.46
C ARG A 63 9.85 5.32 11.97
#